data_0c98f0aae4bfc93b016c36e85ec0799f
#
_entry.id   0c98f0aae4bfc93b016c36e85ec0799f
#
_cell.length_a   1.000
_cell.length_b   1.000
_cell.length_c   1.000
_cell.angle_alpha   90.00
_cell.angle_beta   90.00
_cell.angle_gamma   90.00
#
_symmetry.space_group_name_H-M   'P 1'
#
loop_
_entity.id
_entity.type
_entity.pdbx_description
1 polymer ?
#
loop_
_entity_poly.entity_id
_entity_poly.type
_entity_poly.pdbx_seq_one_letter_code
_entity_poly.pdbx_strand_id
1 'polypeptide(L)'
;GDRYLFLPSWADYAREEARLQGEGGAEEVRILQSQNLASVEVWTDSGSLDSLREDKENAERGRIRIADADGNLLYEGNLDEIRGRGNSTWSLEKKPFQIKLSEKADLFGMGEAKTWILLANGFDETGIRNSIGLWLADEAGLSFTPQQEPVDLYCNGEYQGNYLLCEKVQARENRAEIGNGYLIERELRERWELAVYTEGKAGFATARGDYYLIDFPENPTPEQIGEIRSLVHEAEDAAFGEDGVHPETGR
;
A
#
# COMPACT_ATOMS: atom_id res chain seq x y z
N GLY A 1 9.84 -16.38 29.64
CA GLY A 1 8.88 -16.73 28.57
C GLY A 1 9.64 -17.12 27.32
N ASP A 2 9.04 -17.94 26.45
CA ASP A 2 9.66 -18.32 25.19
C ASP A 2 9.91 -17.08 24.33
N ARG A 3 11.11 -16.95 23.81
CA ARG A 3 11.49 -15.89 22.87
C ARG A 3 11.50 -16.47 21.47
N TYR A 4 10.86 -15.77 20.52
CA TYR A 4 10.81 -16.19 19.13
C TYR A 4 11.63 -15.21 18.28
N LEU A 5 12.47 -15.75 17.40
CA LEU A 5 13.15 -15.01 16.34
C LEU A 5 12.60 -15.47 15.01
N PHE A 6 12.08 -14.54 14.21
CA PHE A 6 11.61 -14.83 12.86
C PHE A 6 12.69 -14.40 11.87
N LEU A 7 13.03 -15.28 10.95
CA LEU A 7 14.03 -15.05 9.91
C LEU A 7 13.36 -15.10 8.53
N PRO A 8 13.82 -14.28 7.58
CA PRO A 8 13.42 -14.41 6.18
C PRO A 8 13.94 -15.72 5.56
N SER A 9 13.32 -16.17 4.47
CA SER A 9 13.63 -17.44 3.80
C SER A 9 15.10 -17.59 3.40
N TRP A 10 15.75 -16.48 3.05
CA TRP A 10 17.15 -16.44 2.59
C TRP A 10 18.17 -16.29 3.73
N ALA A 11 17.76 -16.11 4.97
CA ALA A 11 18.70 -16.01 6.09
C ALA A 11 19.41 -17.35 6.33
N ASP A 12 20.69 -17.28 6.66
CA ASP A 12 21.45 -18.46 7.08
C ASP A 12 21.01 -18.88 8.50
N TYR A 13 20.04 -19.78 8.55
CA TYR A 13 19.48 -20.30 9.78
C TYR A 13 20.56 -20.85 10.71
N ALA A 14 21.50 -21.65 10.20
CA ALA A 14 22.53 -22.29 11.00
C ALA A 14 23.51 -21.26 11.61
N ARG A 15 23.81 -20.20 10.87
CA ARG A 15 24.64 -19.09 11.36
C ARG A 15 23.94 -18.31 12.47
N GLU A 16 22.65 -18.00 12.30
CA GLU A 16 21.89 -17.27 13.31
C GLU A 16 21.66 -18.10 14.57
N GLU A 17 21.39 -19.40 14.43
CA GLU A 17 21.30 -20.34 15.56
C GLU A 17 22.63 -20.41 16.32
N ALA A 18 23.77 -20.55 15.62
CA ALA A 18 25.09 -20.57 16.25
C ALA A 18 25.42 -19.25 16.96
N ARG A 19 25.04 -18.11 16.39
CA ARG A 19 25.20 -16.78 17.01
C ARG A 19 24.43 -16.69 18.34
N LEU A 20 23.15 -17.08 18.34
CA LEU A 20 22.30 -17.04 19.54
C LEU A 20 22.77 -17.97 20.62
N GLN A 21 23.25 -19.19 20.29
CA GLN A 21 23.84 -20.12 21.23
C GLN A 21 25.14 -19.58 21.84
N GLY A 22 25.92 -18.82 21.09
CA GLY A 22 27.17 -18.19 21.54
C GLY A 22 26.99 -17.00 22.48
N GLU A 23 25.85 -16.34 22.44
CA GLU A 23 25.53 -15.17 23.28
C GLU A 23 25.07 -15.52 24.70
N GLY A 24 25.00 -16.82 25.03
CA GLY A 24 24.93 -17.43 26.35
C GLY A 24 24.00 -16.80 27.39
N GLY A 25 22.72 -17.08 27.32
CA GLY A 25 21.75 -16.82 28.37
C GLY A 25 20.68 -17.91 28.40
N ALA A 26 20.20 -18.27 29.56
CA ALA A 26 19.32 -19.40 29.80
C ALA A 26 17.87 -19.26 29.28
N GLU A 27 17.62 -18.41 28.30
CA GLU A 27 16.31 -18.31 27.65
C GLU A 27 16.29 -19.15 26.37
N GLU A 28 15.32 -20.05 26.29
CA GLU A 28 15.07 -20.82 25.07
C GLU A 28 14.60 -19.88 23.96
N VAL A 29 15.42 -19.69 22.92
CA VAL A 29 15.07 -18.92 21.73
C VAL A 29 14.62 -19.91 20.67
N ARG A 30 13.38 -19.75 20.22
CA ARG A 30 12.84 -20.52 19.09
C ARG A 30 12.99 -19.71 17.82
N ILE A 31 13.68 -20.28 16.83
CA ILE A 31 13.87 -19.68 15.53
C ILE A 31 12.82 -20.23 14.58
N LEU A 32 12.08 -19.33 13.93
CA LEU A 32 11.14 -19.64 12.85
C LEU A 32 11.65 -18.95 11.60
N GLN A 33 11.67 -19.66 10.49
CA GLN A 33 12.09 -19.11 9.21
C GLN A 33 10.94 -19.20 8.21
N SER A 34 10.65 -18.08 7.53
CA SER A 34 9.71 -18.06 6.42
C SER A 34 10.24 -18.94 5.28
N GLN A 35 9.36 -19.71 4.64
CA GLN A 35 9.77 -20.65 3.59
C GLN A 35 9.01 -20.45 2.27
N ASN A 36 7.95 -19.65 2.29
CA ASN A 36 6.99 -19.54 1.19
C ASN A 36 6.46 -18.11 0.97
N LEU A 37 7.07 -17.13 1.61
CA LEU A 37 6.76 -15.72 1.40
C LEU A 37 8.01 -14.94 1.04
N ALA A 38 7.83 -13.97 0.18
CA ALA A 38 8.82 -12.95 -0.09
C ALA A 38 9.12 -12.12 1.16
N SER A 39 10.25 -11.44 1.20
CA SER A 39 10.66 -10.60 2.33
C SER A 39 10.99 -9.19 1.91
N VAL A 40 10.59 -8.24 2.74
CA VAL A 40 10.97 -6.84 2.67
C VAL A 40 11.70 -6.49 3.96
N GLU A 41 12.96 -6.12 3.86
CA GLU A 41 13.78 -5.67 4.97
C GLU A 41 14.10 -4.19 4.84
N VAL A 42 13.80 -3.44 5.87
CA VAL A 42 14.05 -2.00 5.96
C VAL A 42 14.97 -1.70 7.15
N TRP A 43 15.99 -0.91 6.92
CA TRP A 43 16.83 -0.33 7.96
C TRP A 43 16.68 1.19 7.87
N THR A 44 16.03 1.78 8.89
CA THR A 44 15.87 3.23 8.99
C THR A 44 17.18 3.87 9.46
N ASP A 45 17.42 5.11 9.07
CA ASP A 45 18.62 5.85 9.49
C ASP A 45 18.65 6.06 11.01
N SER A 46 17.50 6.17 11.66
CA SER A 46 17.40 6.28 13.13
C SER A 46 17.61 4.95 13.85
N GLY A 47 17.45 3.81 13.16
CA GLY A 47 17.45 2.47 13.75
C GLY A 47 16.20 2.14 14.57
N SER A 48 15.13 2.96 14.51
CA SER A 48 13.86 2.76 15.21
C SER A 48 12.67 3.04 14.29
N LEU A 49 11.49 2.52 14.64
CA LEU A 49 10.19 2.86 14.04
C LEU A 49 9.35 3.80 14.92
N ASP A 50 9.86 4.24 16.06
CA ASP A 50 9.06 4.98 17.04
C ASP A 50 8.49 6.26 16.45
N SER A 51 9.32 7.07 15.80
CA SER A 51 8.88 8.30 15.12
C SER A 51 7.80 8.03 14.07
N LEU A 52 7.97 6.97 13.27
CA LEU A 52 7.03 6.57 12.23
C LEU A 52 5.69 6.07 12.79
N ARG A 53 5.69 5.53 14.02
CA ARG A 53 4.49 5.04 14.68
C ARG A 53 3.71 6.13 15.43
N GLU A 54 4.40 7.20 15.83
CA GLU A 54 3.78 8.33 16.52
C GLU A 54 2.89 9.16 15.59
N ASP A 55 3.42 9.49 14.40
CA ASP A 55 2.69 10.29 13.41
C ASP A 55 2.94 9.74 11.99
N LYS A 56 1.85 9.53 11.25
CA LYS A 56 1.93 9.05 9.85
C LYS A 56 2.59 10.05 8.89
N GLU A 57 2.66 11.31 9.25
CA GLU A 57 3.33 12.33 8.44
C GLU A 57 4.86 12.34 8.67
N ASN A 58 5.34 11.69 9.72
CA ASN A 58 6.76 11.48 9.90
C ASN A 58 7.30 10.53 8.84
N ALA A 59 8.47 10.86 8.32
CA ALA A 59 9.14 10.08 7.30
C ALA A 59 10.61 9.89 7.64
N GLU A 60 11.15 8.73 7.29
CA GLU A 60 12.56 8.41 7.44
C GLU A 60 13.16 7.93 6.14
N ARG A 61 14.47 8.05 6.03
CA ARG A 61 15.28 7.42 5.00
C ARG A 61 15.92 6.14 5.55
N GLY A 62 16.59 5.42 4.67
CA GLY A 62 17.31 4.25 5.11
C GLY A 62 17.80 3.40 3.95
N ARG A 63 17.86 2.09 4.21
CA ARG A 63 18.18 1.06 3.23
C ARG A 63 17.07 0.05 3.19
N ILE A 64 16.93 -0.61 2.05
CA ILE A 64 15.92 -1.64 1.85
C ILE A 64 16.48 -2.79 1.02
N ARG A 65 16.07 -3.99 1.36
CA ARG A 65 16.30 -5.21 0.58
C ARG A 65 14.96 -5.92 0.39
N ILE A 66 14.73 -6.39 -0.84
CA ILE A 66 13.52 -7.15 -1.20
C ILE A 66 13.97 -8.42 -1.92
N ALA A 67 13.52 -9.55 -1.43
CA ALA A 67 13.80 -10.86 -2.02
C ALA A 67 12.52 -11.68 -2.17
N ASP A 68 12.47 -12.54 -3.18
CA ASP A 68 11.37 -13.49 -3.35
C ASP A 68 11.42 -14.62 -2.29
N ALA A 69 10.45 -15.54 -2.33
CA ALA A 69 10.34 -16.65 -1.40
C ALA A 69 11.54 -17.63 -1.49
N ASP A 70 12.18 -17.71 -2.65
CA ASP A 70 13.36 -18.55 -2.85
C ASP A 70 14.67 -17.85 -2.45
N GLY A 71 14.58 -16.58 -2.01
CA GLY A 71 15.72 -15.77 -1.59
C GLY A 71 16.44 -15.07 -2.75
N ASN A 72 15.89 -15.07 -3.96
CA ASN A 72 16.45 -14.31 -5.06
C ASN A 72 16.23 -12.82 -4.83
N LEU A 73 17.31 -12.06 -4.96
CA LEU A 73 17.30 -10.62 -4.75
C LEU A 73 16.55 -9.93 -5.91
N LEU A 74 15.48 -9.20 -5.57
CA LEU A 74 14.74 -8.35 -6.52
C LEU A 74 15.21 -6.90 -6.48
N TYR A 75 15.51 -6.39 -5.29
CA TYR A 75 16.02 -5.03 -5.11
C TYR A 75 16.86 -4.93 -3.83
N GLU A 76 17.97 -4.22 -3.92
CA GLU A 76 18.75 -3.77 -2.77
C GLU A 76 19.29 -2.37 -3.05
N GLY A 77 19.01 -1.42 -2.14
CA GLY A 77 19.45 -0.05 -2.34
C GLY A 77 19.02 0.89 -1.22
N ASN A 78 19.12 2.19 -1.53
CA ASN A 78 18.67 3.22 -0.62
C ASN A 78 17.14 3.37 -0.67
N LEU A 79 16.59 3.69 0.47
CA LEU A 79 15.19 4.04 0.67
C LEU A 79 15.10 5.56 0.86
N ASP A 80 14.50 6.25 -0.12
CA ASP A 80 14.31 7.70 -0.05
C ASP A 80 13.32 8.08 1.04
N GLU A 81 12.32 7.22 1.27
CA GLU A 81 11.26 7.44 2.24
C GLU A 81 10.62 6.14 2.71
N ILE A 82 10.40 6.02 4.00
CA ILE A 82 9.35 5.19 4.61
C ILE A 82 8.52 6.09 5.52
N ARG A 83 7.19 6.00 5.40
CA ARG A 83 6.25 6.73 6.26
C ARG A 83 4.98 5.96 6.51
N GLY A 84 4.24 6.37 7.53
CA GLY A 84 2.91 5.86 7.79
C GLY A 84 1.93 6.19 6.66
N ARG A 85 0.85 5.40 6.55
CA ARG A 85 -0.26 5.65 5.61
C ARG A 85 -1.59 5.17 6.16
N GLY A 86 -2.65 5.48 5.42
CA GLY A 86 -4.00 5.07 5.76
C GLY A 86 -4.72 6.06 6.68
N ASN A 87 -5.99 5.84 6.86
CA ASN A 87 -6.89 6.62 7.70
C ASN A 87 -7.27 5.78 8.94
N SER A 88 -8.38 5.04 8.88
CA SER A 88 -8.82 4.17 9.98
C SER A 88 -7.79 3.07 10.34
N THR A 89 -7.09 2.52 9.33
CA THR A 89 -6.06 1.50 9.56
C THR A 89 -4.85 2.02 10.33
N TRP A 90 -4.61 3.34 10.32
CA TRP A 90 -3.54 3.96 11.08
C TRP A 90 -3.78 3.91 12.59
N SER A 91 -5.03 3.83 13.05
CA SER A 91 -5.36 3.72 14.48
C SER A 91 -4.98 2.37 15.10
N LEU A 92 -4.71 1.35 14.28
CA LEU A 92 -4.38 0.01 14.75
C LEU A 92 -2.92 -0.08 15.20
N GLU A 93 -2.58 -1.08 16.01
CA GLU A 93 -1.23 -1.34 16.48
C GLU A 93 -0.28 -1.64 15.30
N LYS A 94 -0.68 -2.56 14.42
CA LYS A 94 0.06 -2.91 13.22
C LYS A 94 -0.14 -1.83 12.15
N LYS A 95 0.87 -1.00 11.94
CA LYS A 95 0.82 0.18 11.06
C LYS A 95 1.05 -0.18 9.59
N PRO A 96 0.24 0.33 8.67
CA PRO A 96 0.57 0.28 7.24
C PRO A 96 1.58 1.37 6.87
N PHE A 97 2.41 1.09 5.85
CA PHE A 97 3.47 2.00 5.40
C PHE A 97 3.39 2.28 3.90
N GLN A 98 3.96 3.40 3.51
CA GLN A 98 4.36 3.69 2.14
C GLN A 98 5.88 3.75 2.09
N ILE A 99 6.47 3.14 1.07
CA ILE A 99 7.91 3.19 0.82
C ILE A 99 8.18 3.86 -0.53
N LYS A 100 9.32 4.55 -0.62
CA LYS A 100 9.82 5.16 -1.85
C LYS A 100 11.29 4.79 -2.04
N LEU A 101 11.55 3.96 -3.05
CA LEU A 101 12.88 3.55 -3.44
C LEU A 101 13.66 4.72 -4.04
N SER A 102 14.97 4.74 -3.91
CA SER A 102 15.83 5.75 -4.57
C SER A 102 15.83 5.61 -6.09
N GLU A 103 15.67 4.40 -6.59
CA GLU A 103 15.58 4.10 -8.01
C GLU A 103 14.28 3.35 -8.31
N LYS A 104 13.84 3.39 -9.58
CA LYS A 104 12.73 2.57 -10.02
C LYS A 104 13.15 1.10 -10.02
N ALA A 105 12.27 0.23 -9.58
CA ALA A 105 12.45 -1.21 -9.65
C ALA A 105 11.13 -1.87 -10.08
N ASP A 106 11.26 -2.93 -10.85
CA ASP A 106 10.16 -3.86 -11.12
C ASP A 106 10.18 -4.92 -10.01
N LEU A 107 9.24 -4.82 -9.09
CA LEU A 107 9.07 -5.78 -8.02
C LEU A 107 8.03 -6.81 -8.44
N PHE A 108 8.40 -8.08 -8.47
CA PHE A 108 7.51 -9.20 -8.78
C PHE A 108 6.80 -9.13 -10.14
N GLY A 109 7.37 -8.40 -11.13
CA GLY A 109 6.73 -8.22 -12.44
C GLY A 109 5.60 -7.21 -12.48
N MET A 110 5.44 -6.38 -11.42
CA MET A 110 4.41 -5.36 -11.32
C MET A 110 4.77 -4.04 -12.03
N GLY A 111 5.83 -4.03 -12.85
CA GLY A 111 6.32 -2.85 -13.55
C GLY A 111 7.16 -1.89 -12.70
N GLU A 112 8.02 -1.14 -13.37
CA GLU A 112 8.98 -0.26 -12.71
C GLU A 112 8.33 0.93 -11.99
N ALA A 113 8.56 1.03 -10.69
CA ALA A 113 8.15 2.18 -9.90
C ALA A 113 9.08 2.45 -8.72
N LYS A 114 9.00 3.68 -8.18
CA LYS A 114 9.68 4.04 -6.93
C LYS A 114 8.80 3.84 -5.70
N THR A 115 7.50 4.10 -5.82
CA THR A 115 6.60 4.15 -4.67
C THR A 115 5.73 2.91 -4.61
N TRP A 116 5.75 2.27 -3.44
CA TRP A 116 5.03 1.05 -3.14
C TRP A 116 4.29 1.17 -1.81
N ILE A 117 3.27 0.35 -1.61
CA ILE A 117 2.42 0.34 -0.43
C ILE A 117 2.59 -0.98 0.31
N LEU A 118 2.71 -0.91 1.62
CA LEU A 118 2.70 -2.05 2.53
C LEU A 118 1.40 -2.00 3.36
N LEU A 119 0.39 -2.77 2.93
CA LEU A 119 -0.88 -2.88 3.65
C LEU A 119 -0.72 -3.85 4.83
N ALA A 120 -1.09 -3.39 6.01
CA ALA A 120 -0.96 -4.18 7.23
C ALA A 120 -2.07 -5.23 7.43
N ASN A 121 -3.18 -5.13 6.67
CA ASN A 121 -4.38 -5.98 6.80
C ASN A 121 -4.95 -6.04 8.23
N GLY A 122 -4.77 -4.98 9.02
CA GLY A 122 -5.02 -5.00 10.46
C GLY A 122 -6.49 -5.20 10.89
N PHE A 123 -7.46 -4.97 10.00
CA PHE A 123 -8.88 -5.27 10.23
C PHE A 123 -9.29 -6.65 9.72
N ASP A 124 -8.36 -7.41 9.15
CA ASP A 124 -8.62 -8.70 8.54
C ASP A 124 -7.73 -9.79 9.16
N GLU A 125 -8.28 -10.54 10.10
CA GLU A 125 -7.59 -11.64 10.76
C GLU A 125 -7.17 -12.75 9.78
N THR A 126 -7.84 -12.85 8.62
CA THR A 126 -7.49 -13.82 7.58
C THR A 126 -6.34 -13.37 6.70
N GLY A 127 -6.10 -12.04 6.61
CA GLY A 127 -5.06 -11.41 5.79
C GLY A 127 -5.31 -11.46 4.28
N ILE A 128 -6.42 -12.04 3.80
CA ILE A 128 -6.65 -12.33 2.37
C ILE A 128 -7.75 -11.49 1.72
N ARG A 129 -8.53 -10.70 2.47
CA ARG A 129 -9.67 -9.95 1.90
C ARG A 129 -9.26 -8.98 0.80
N ASN A 130 -8.16 -8.23 1.02
CA ASN A 130 -7.63 -7.34 0.00
C ASN A 130 -7.21 -8.11 -1.25
N SER A 131 -6.49 -9.23 -1.09
CA SER A 131 -6.06 -10.07 -2.20
C SER A 131 -7.23 -10.63 -2.99
N ILE A 132 -8.27 -11.12 -2.32
CA ILE A 132 -9.48 -11.59 -2.98
C ILE A 132 -10.21 -10.46 -3.69
N GLY A 133 -10.31 -9.28 -3.07
CA GLY A 133 -10.97 -8.12 -3.68
C GLY A 133 -10.26 -7.65 -4.95
N LEU A 134 -8.94 -7.55 -4.92
CA LEU A 134 -8.13 -7.18 -6.08
C LEU A 134 -8.19 -8.24 -7.17
N TRP A 135 -8.10 -9.52 -6.82
CA TRP A 135 -8.27 -10.60 -7.78
C TRP A 135 -9.64 -10.58 -8.45
N LEU A 136 -10.72 -10.40 -7.69
CA LEU A 136 -12.07 -10.29 -8.24
C LEU A 136 -12.24 -9.09 -9.18
N ALA A 137 -11.57 -7.98 -8.86
CA ALA A 137 -11.59 -6.78 -9.71
C ALA A 137 -10.91 -7.04 -11.06
N ASP A 138 -9.78 -7.74 -11.04
CA ASP A 138 -9.05 -8.15 -12.24
C ASP A 138 -9.89 -9.13 -13.08
N GLU A 139 -10.43 -10.18 -12.47
CA GLU A 139 -11.32 -11.14 -13.13
C GLU A 139 -12.61 -10.49 -13.69
N ALA A 140 -13.10 -9.44 -13.06
CA ALA A 140 -14.23 -8.65 -13.55
C ALA A 140 -13.85 -7.71 -14.72
N GLY A 141 -12.58 -7.66 -15.10
CA GLY A 141 -12.09 -6.88 -16.24
C GLY A 141 -12.05 -5.38 -15.97
N LEU A 142 -11.81 -4.95 -14.72
CA LEU A 142 -11.54 -3.54 -14.44
C LEU A 142 -10.28 -3.10 -15.18
N SER A 143 -10.30 -1.90 -15.75
CA SER A 143 -9.22 -1.38 -16.60
C SER A 143 -7.89 -1.20 -15.88
N PHE A 144 -7.91 -1.07 -14.57
CA PHE A 144 -6.74 -1.07 -13.71
C PHE A 144 -7.09 -1.68 -12.36
N THR A 145 -6.33 -2.68 -11.97
CA THR A 145 -6.37 -3.26 -10.63
C THR A 145 -4.94 -3.32 -10.09
N PRO A 146 -4.65 -2.73 -8.92
CA PRO A 146 -3.33 -2.80 -8.31
C PRO A 146 -2.89 -4.25 -8.12
N GLN A 147 -1.73 -4.60 -8.65
CA GLN A 147 -1.10 -5.87 -8.37
C GLN A 147 -0.50 -5.89 -6.97
N GLN A 148 -0.28 -7.08 -6.43
CA GLN A 148 0.11 -7.25 -5.04
C GLN A 148 0.87 -8.55 -4.81
N GLU A 149 1.72 -8.55 -3.77
CA GLU A 149 2.46 -9.74 -3.32
C GLU A 149 2.44 -9.80 -1.79
N PRO A 150 2.07 -10.94 -1.18
CA PRO A 150 2.22 -11.16 0.26
C PRO A 150 3.71 -11.22 0.63
N VAL A 151 4.10 -10.44 1.64
CA VAL A 151 5.49 -10.35 2.08
C VAL A 151 5.60 -10.40 3.60
N ASP A 152 6.70 -10.91 4.09
CA ASP A 152 7.12 -10.71 5.47
C ASP A 152 7.94 -9.43 5.59
N LEU A 153 7.50 -8.52 6.47
CA LEU A 153 8.19 -7.25 6.71
C LEU A 153 9.11 -7.36 7.92
N TYR A 154 10.35 -6.95 7.74
CA TYR A 154 11.35 -6.78 8.79
C TYR A 154 11.81 -5.34 8.83
N CYS A 155 11.88 -4.75 10.01
CA CYS A 155 12.40 -3.40 10.20
C CYS A 155 13.48 -3.41 11.27
N ASN A 156 14.66 -2.91 10.93
CA ASN A 156 15.82 -2.88 11.83
C ASN A 156 16.15 -4.24 12.47
N GLY A 157 15.93 -5.33 11.69
CA GLY A 157 16.13 -6.71 12.15
C GLY A 157 14.97 -7.31 12.94
N GLU A 158 13.88 -6.58 13.18
CA GLU A 158 12.70 -7.07 13.88
C GLU A 158 11.57 -7.41 12.91
N TYR A 159 10.96 -8.58 13.11
CA TYR A 159 9.78 -9.01 12.35
C TYR A 159 8.54 -8.18 12.70
N GLN A 160 7.94 -7.59 11.70
CA GLN A 160 6.75 -6.73 11.84
C GLN A 160 5.44 -7.46 11.47
N GLY A 161 5.54 -8.69 10.99
CA GLY A 161 4.42 -9.48 10.53
C GLY A 161 4.29 -9.57 9.02
N ASN A 162 3.26 -10.26 8.57
CA ASN A 162 2.93 -10.37 7.15
C ASN A 162 2.23 -9.09 6.67
N TYR A 163 2.64 -8.59 5.51
CA TYR A 163 2.06 -7.43 4.82
C TYR A 163 1.68 -7.79 3.40
N LEU A 164 0.89 -6.93 2.78
CA LEU A 164 0.62 -7.00 1.35
C LEU A 164 1.37 -5.86 0.67
N LEU A 165 2.41 -6.18 -0.09
CA LEU A 165 3.12 -5.22 -0.92
C LEU A 165 2.28 -4.99 -2.18
N CYS A 166 1.86 -3.74 -2.40
CA CYS A 166 0.98 -3.38 -3.49
C CYS A 166 1.52 -2.23 -4.31
N GLU A 167 1.10 -2.17 -5.55
CA GLU A 167 1.18 -0.96 -6.34
C GLU A 167 0.44 0.21 -5.67
N LYS A 168 1.00 1.40 -5.78
CA LYS A 168 0.27 2.63 -5.43
C LYS A 168 -0.59 3.05 -6.62
N VAL A 169 -1.88 3.26 -6.39
CA VAL A 169 -2.76 3.85 -7.41
C VAL A 169 -2.28 5.26 -7.73
N GLN A 170 -1.85 5.47 -8.97
CA GLN A 170 -1.37 6.75 -9.49
C GLN A 170 -1.58 6.81 -10.99
N ALA A 171 -1.95 7.98 -11.52
CA ALA A 171 -2.03 8.22 -12.97
C ALA A 171 -0.63 8.41 -13.56
N ARG A 172 0.03 7.32 -13.92
CA ARG A 172 1.36 7.33 -14.54
C ARG A 172 1.67 5.99 -15.23
N GLU A 173 2.77 6.00 -15.97
CA GLU A 173 3.36 4.81 -16.59
C GLU A 173 3.55 3.68 -15.58
N ASN A 174 3.27 2.45 -15.99
CA ASN A 174 3.29 1.23 -15.17
C ASN A 174 2.38 1.29 -13.93
N ARG A 175 1.34 2.11 -13.96
CA ARG A 175 0.28 2.22 -12.96
C ARG A 175 -1.05 2.41 -13.69
N ALA A 176 -1.97 3.21 -13.16
CA ALA A 176 -3.17 3.56 -13.90
C ALA A 176 -2.83 4.45 -15.11
N GLU A 177 -2.64 3.85 -16.27
CA GLU A 177 -2.30 4.55 -17.51
C GLU A 177 -3.56 5.14 -18.16
N ILE A 178 -4.12 6.14 -17.52
CA ILE A 178 -5.43 6.70 -17.88
C ILE A 178 -5.40 7.71 -19.05
N GLY A 179 -4.22 7.97 -19.63
CA GLY A 179 -4.09 8.89 -20.77
C GLY A 179 -4.64 10.28 -20.45
N ASN A 180 -5.66 10.69 -21.20
CA ASN A 180 -6.39 11.94 -20.98
C ASN A 180 -7.59 11.79 -20.03
N GLY A 181 -7.72 10.66 -19.36
CA GLY A 181 -8.78 10.39 -18.40
C GLY A 181 -8.56 11.06 -17.05
N TYR A 182 -9.33 10.64 -16.09
CA TYR A 182 -9.35 11.23 -14.75
C TYR A 182 -9.11 10.15 -13.68
N LEU A 183 -8.40 10.50 -12.62
CA LEU A 183 -8.31 9.72 -11.40
C LEU A 183 -9.02 10.48 -10.29
N ILE A 184 -10.05 9.86 -9.74
CA ILE A 184 -10.83 10.43 -8.64
C ILE A 184 -10.90 9.46 -7.48
N GLU A 185 -10.93 9.99 -6.27
CA GLU A 185 -11.07 9.22 -5.04
C GLU A 185 -12.37 9.60 -4.33
N ARG A 186 -13.20 8.60 -4.00
CA ARG A 186 -14.36 8.81 -3.15
C ARG A 186 -13.92 8.87 -1.70
N GLU A 187 -14.29 9.95 -1.02
CA GLU A 187 -13.84 10.24 0.35
C GLU A 187 -14.99 10.42 1.33
N LEU A 188 -14.69 10.28 2.61
CA LEU A 188 -15.58 10.70 3.68
C LEU A 188 -15.66 12.22 3.71
N ARG A 189 -16.83 12.75 4.11
CA ARG A 189 -17.10 14.20 4.13
C ARG A 189 -16.03 14.99 4.88
N GLU A 190 -15.68 14.57 6.08
CA GLU A 190 -14.72 15.29 6.94
C GLU A 190 -13.33 15.36 6.29
N ARG A 191 -12.92 14.27 5.66
CA ARG A 191 -11.64 14.19 4.94
C ARG A 191 -11.66 15.05 3.69
N TRP A 192 -12.76 15.02 2.95
CA TRP A 192 -12.95 15.83 1.76
C TRP A 192 -12.94 17.33 2.11
N GLU A 193 -13.68 17.74 3.17
CA GLU A 193 -13.70 19.14 3.64
C GLU A 193 -12.29 19.61 4.01
N LEU A 194 -11.51 18.80 4.73
CA LEU A 194 -10.11 19.10 5.04
C LEU A 194 -9.27 19.29 3.77
N ALA A 195 -9.33 18.34 2.85
CA ALA A 195 -8.55 18.36 1.62
C ALA A 195 -8.90 19.57 0.74
N VAL A 196 -10.18 19.87 0.55
CA VAL A 196 -10.62 20.97 -0.32
C VAL A 196 -10.38 22.33 0.33
N TYR A 197 -10.75 22.52 1.59
CA TYR A 197 -10.74 23.84 2.21
C TYR A 197 -9.41 24.20 2.88
N THR A 198 -8.59 23.22 3.22
CA THR A 198 -7.32 23.45 3.94
C THR A 198 -6.11 23.11 3.08
N GLU A 199 -6.17 22.01 2.32
CA GLU A 199 -5.05 21.55 1.48
C GLU A 199 -5.15 22.12 0.04
N GLY A 200 -6.29 22.73 -0.35
CA GLY A 200 -6.50 23.31 -1.66
C GLY A 200 -6.68 22.29 -2.78
N LYS A 201 -7.05 21.05 -2.47
CA LYS A 201 -7.30 20.03 -3.47
C LYS A 201 -8.60 20.30 -4.23
N ALA A 202 -8.62 19.94 -5.51
CA ALA A 202 -9.84 19.97 -6.30
C ALA A 202 -10.77 18.81 -5.92
N GLY A 203 -12.06 19.09 -5.81
CA GLY A 203 -13.05 18.09 -5.49
C GLY A 203 -14.48 18.61 -5.67
N PHE A 204 -15.45 17.72 -5.58
CA PHE A 204 -16.87 18.05 -5.67
C PHE A 204 -17.71 17.10 -4.83
N ALA A 205 -18.92 17.52 -4.53
CA ALA A 205 -19.94 16.67 -3.92
C ALA A 205 -21.06 16.40 -4.93
N THR A 206 -21.68 15.22 -4.85
CA THR A 206 -22.82 14.86 -5.67
C THR A 206 -24.16 15.19 -4.96
N ALA A 207 -25.25 15.19 -5.71
CA ALA A 207 -26.57 15.38 -5.16
C ALA A 207 -27.00 14.27 -4.18
N ARG A 208 -26.37 13.12 -4.26
CA ARG A 208 -26.58 11.98 -3.34
C ARG A 208 -25.82 12.10 -2.03
N GLY A 209 -24.89 13.08 -1.93
CA GLY A 209 -24.09 13.31 -0.74
C GLY A 209 -22.79 12.49 -0.73
N ASP A 210 -22.33 12.00 -1.88
CA ASP A 210 -21.01 11.44 -2.06
C ASP A 210 -19.99 12.53 -2.37
N TYR A 211 -18.77 12.37 -1.88
CA TYR A 211 -17.68 13.35 -1.94
C TYR A 211 -16.51 12.78 -2.71
N TYR A 212 -16.01 13.52 -3.69
CA TYR A 212 -14.91 13.09 -4.55
C TYR A 212 -13.79 14.12 -4.57
N LEU A 213 -12.54 13.63 -4.43
CA LEU A 213 -11.33 14.37 -4.71
C LEU A 213 -10.84 14.02 -6.13
N ILE A 214 -10.20 14.97 -6.79
CA ILE A 214 -9.59 14.77 -8.11
C ILE A 214 -8.09 14.65 -7.90
N ASP A 215 -7.55 13.44 -8.09
CA ASP A 215 -6.13 13.16 -7.96
C ASP A 215 -5.38 13.39 -9.27
N PHE A 216 -6.09 13.24 -10.40
CA PHE A 216 -5.52 13.56 -11.72
C PHE A 216 -6.61 14.12 -12.66
N PRO A 217 -6.30 15.20 -13.39
CA PRO A 217 -5.07 16.00 -13.32
C PRO A 217 -4.91 16.73 -11.97
N GLU A 218 -3.67 16.98 -11.55
CA GLU A 218 -3.38 17.65 -10.25
C GLU A 218 -4.01 19.04 -10.13
N ASN A 219 -4.13 19.75 -11.26
CA ASN A 219 -4.71 21.09 -11.34
C ASN A 219 -5.79 21.12 -12.41
N PRO A 220 -6.99 20.53 -12.15
CA PRO A 220 -8.06 20.52 -13.14
C PRO A 220 -8.64 21.90 -13.38
N THR A 221 -8.99 22.18 -14.64
CA THR A 221 -9.74 23.41 -14.98
C THR A 221 -11.18 23.31 -14.48
N PRO A 222 -11.92 24.45 -14.35
CA PRO A 222 -13.34 24.42 -14.02
C PRO A 222 -14.19 23.59 -14.98
N GLU A 223 -13.84 23.60 -16.26
CA GLU A 223 -14.48 22.80 -17.31
C GLU A 223 -14.27 21.30 -17.05
N GLN A 224 -13.04 20.88 -16.74
CA GLN A 224 -12.73 19.49 -16.40
C GLN A 224 -13.46 19.03 -15.13
N ILE A 225 -13.52 19.88 -14.09
CA ILE A 225 -14.29 19.57 -12.89
C ILE A 225 -15.77 19.37 -13.22
N GLY A 226 -16.32 20.21 -14.10
CA GLY A 226 -17.70 20.10 -14.59
C GLY A 226 -17.93 18.78 -15.35
N GLU A 227 -17.03 18.41 -16.23
CA GLU A 227 -17.08 17.17 -17.00
C GLU A 227 -17.01 15.94 -16.07
N ILE A 228 -16.03 15.89 -15.17
CA ILE A 228 -15.89 14.79 -14.19
C ILE A 228 -17.16 14.63 -13.35
N ARG A 229 -17.71 15.75 -12.87
CA ARG A 229 -18.96 15.74 -12.08
C ARG A 229 -20.11 15.18 -12.91
N SER A 230 -20.27 15.55 -14.16
CA SER A 230 -21.32 15.02 -15.04
C SER A 230 -21.19 13.51 -15.23
N LEU A 231 -19.98 13.03 -15.52
CA LEU A 231 -19.70 11.59 -15.65
C LEU A 231 -20.04 10.80 -14.39
N VAL A 232 -19.72 11.35 -13.21
CA VAL A 232 -20.05 10.70 -11.94
C VAL A 232 -21.56 10.69 -11.70
N HIS A 233 -22.27 11.82 -11.98
CA HIS A 233 -23.73 11.86 -11.86
C HIS A 233 -24.42 10.87 -12.81
N GLU A 234 -23.95 10.76 -14.06
CA GLU A 234 -24.48 9.77 -15.01
C GLU A 234 -24.28 8.33 -14.52
N ALA A 235 -23.10 8.04 -13.94
CA ALA A 235 -22.82 6.73 -13.35
C ALA A 235 -23.70 6.45 -12.11
N GLU A 236 -23.89 7.45 -11.24
CA GLU A 236 -24.78 7.33 -10.08
C GLU A 236 -26.24 7.14 -10.51
N ASP A 237 -26.70 7.87 -11.51
CA ASP A 237 -28.07 7.75 -12.03
C ASP A 237 -28.29 6.38 -12.68
N ALA A 238 -27.28 5.84 -13.38
CA ALA A 238 -27.34 4.49 -13.90
C ALA A 238 -27.36 3.44 -12.78
N ALA A 239 -26.45 3.55 -11.81
CA ALA A 239 -26.30 2.56 -10.74
C ALA A 239 -27.50 2.51 -9.79
N PHE A 240 -28.15 3.64 -9.56
CA PHE A 240 -29.26 3.80 -8.61
C PHE A 240 -30.62 4.07 -9.27
N GLY A 241 -30.70 4.00 -10.61
CA GLY A 241 -31.94 4.02 -11.36
C GLY A 241 -32.79 2.77 -11.12
N GLU A 242 -34.09 2.83 -11.42
CA GLU A 242 -35.01 1.70 -11.20
C GLU A 242 -34.55 0.41 -11.93
N ASP A 243 -33.94 0.56 -13.10
CA ASP A 243 -33.51 -0.56 -13.96
C ASP A 243 -32.02 -0.89 -13.81
N GLY A 244 -31.26 -0.10 -13.04
CA GLY A 244 -29.79 -0.27 -12.90
C GLY A 244 -29.03 -0.12 -14.23
N VAL A 245 -29.60 0.63 -15.17
CA VAL A 245 -29.11 0.74 -16.55
C VAL A 245 -28.89 2.21 -16.90
N HIS A 246 -27.81 2.52 -17.57
CA HIS A 246 -27.57 3.87 -18.05
C HIS A 246 -28.65 4.27 -19.08
N PRO A 247 -29.36 5.42 -18.90
CA PRO A 247 -30.54 5.76 -19.68
C PRO A 247 -30.30 5.90 -21.19
N GLU A 248 -29.07 6.26 -21.60
CA GLU A 248 -28.75 6.43 -23.03
C GLU A 248 -28.05 5.19 -23.64
N THR A 249 -27.21 4.48 -22.89
CA THR A 249 -26.42 3.36 -23.42
C THR A 249 -27.03 2.00 -23.18
N GLY A 250 -27.99 1.89 -22.27
CA GLY A 250 -28.65 0.62 -21.93
C GLY A 250 -27.73 -0.40 -21.21
N ARG A 251 -26.65 0.08 -20.59
CA ARG A 251 -25.64 -0.77 -19.89
C ARG A 251 -25.52 -0.40 -18.45
#